data_552a1e3c31822f032822f7684a957437
#
_entry.id   552a1e3c31822f032822f7684a957437
#
_cell.length_a   1.000
_cell.length_b   1.000
_cell.length_c   1.000
_cell.angle_alpha   90.00
_cell.angle_beta   90.00
_cell.angle_gamma   90.00
#
_symmetry.space_group_name_H-M   'P 1'
#
loop_
_entity.id
_entity.type
_entity.pdbx_description
1 polymer ?
#
loop_
_entity_poly.entity_id
_entity_poly.type
_entity_poly.pdbx_seq_one_letter_code
_entity_poly.pdbx_strand_id
1 'polypeptide(L)'
;MTQETPLAEDERATGRPVPAGKTHPKVVVVMPAYNAGKTLQRTYEELPRDRMSQVIVVDDASTDNTVALARQLGLDVFVHDKNYGYGANQKTCYIEALRAGADVVVMVHPDYQYDPRLLPEMVEPILRGEADIVLGSRLKAHRGTGAVAAGMPWWKWAANRFLTGVENAAFGLHLSEYHTGYRSYTRRVLESCHFQMNSDGFVFDQEFIAQAVAAEFRIAETPVPVRYFPEASSANFRDSCVYGFQILALVARYLLHRLRLVPSQQFVVHKSRYKRAE
;
A
#
# COMPACT_ATOMS: atom_id res chain seq x y z
N MET A 1 12.93 -52.82 16.95
CA MET A 1 11.59 -52.21 16.94
C MET A 1 11.71 -50.85 17.60
N THR A 2 12.06 -49.86 16.86
CA THR A 2 12.18 -48.44 17.27
C THR A 2 10.94 -47.72 16.76
N GLN A 3 10.09 -47.29 17.68
CA GLN A 3 8.88 -46.52 17.38
C GLN A 3 9.29 -45.10 16.98
N GLU A 4 9.01 -44.77 15.76
CA GLU A 4 9.02 -43.36 15.30
C GLU A 4 7.77 -42.67 15.83
N THR A 5 7.99 -41.63 16.63
CA THR A 5 6.96 -40.71 17.08
C THR A 5 6.58 -39.79 15.93
N PRO A 6 5.30 -39.60 15.57
CA PRO A 6 4.89 -38.66 14.54
C PRO A 6 5.19 -37.23 14.99
N LEU A 7 5.91 -36.47 14.16
CA LEU A 7 6.09 -35.02 14.31
C LEU A 7 4.72 -34.35 14.21
N ALA A 8 4.40 -33.58 15.23
CA ALA A 8 3.17 -32.85 15.35
C ALA A 8 2.93 -31.92 14.16
N GLU A 9 1.81 -32.15 13.48
CA GLU A 9 1.13 -31.18 12.63
C GLU A 9 0.66 -30.01 13.48
N ASP A 10 0.66 -28.84 12.84
CA ASP A 10 -0.06 -27.62 13.26
C ASP A 10 0.73 -26.55 14.03
N GLU A 11 1.63 -25.86 13.33
CA GLU A 11 1.78 -24.41 13.52
C GLU A 11 1.34 -23.67 12.26
N ARG A 12 0.05 -23.70 11.99
CA ARG A 12 -0.60 -22.71 11.13
C ARG A 12 -0.28 -21.34 11.70
N ALA A 13 0.22 -20.46 10.86
CA ALA A 13 0.64 -19.12 11.19
C ALA A 13 -0.51 -18.33 11.85
N THR A 14 -0.68 -18.51 13.15
CA THR A 14 -1.55 -17.65 13.95
C THR A 14 -0.94 -16.27 13.94
N GLY A 15 -1.63 -15.34 13.29
CA GLY A 15 -1.24 -13.93 13.24
C GLY A 15 -1.01 -13.42 14.65
N ARG A 16 0.24 -13.15 15.00
CA ARG A 16 0.49 -12.34 16.19
C ARG A 16 0.01 -10.94 15.87
N PRO A 17 -0.91 -10.37 16.64
CA PRO A 17 -1.25 -8.96 16.56
C PRO A 17 0.02 -8.11 16.70
N VAL A 18 -0.05 -6.84 16.33
CA VAL A 18 0.95 -5.82 16.75
C VAL A 18 1.37 -6.16 18.17
N PRO A 19 2.67 -6.27 18.52
CA PRO A 19 3.11 -6.83 19.78
C PRO A 19 2.26 -6.31 20.94
N ALA A 20 1.50 -7.19 21.58
CA ALA A 20 0.69 -6.88 22.75
C ALA A 20 1.66 -6.51 23.88
N GLY A 21 2.01 -5.21 23.98
CA GLY A 21 2.99 -4.72 24.95
C GLY A 21 3.44 -3.28 24.69
N LYS A 22 3.30 -2.77 23.47
CA LYS A 22 3.49 -1.33 23.22
C LYS A 22 2.17 -0.61 23.48
N THR A 23 2.13 0.19 24.52
CA THR A 23 0.97 1.02 24.89
C THR A 23 0.58 2.01 23.77
N HIS A 24 1.50 2.32 22.84
CA HIS A 24 1.27 3.18 21.68
C HIS A 24 2.13 2.71 20.49
N PRO A 25 1.56 2.07 19.47
CA PRO A 25 2.27 1.72 18.23
C PRO A 25 2.71 2.98 17.51
N LYS A 26 3.94 2.99 16.99
CA LYS A 26 4.47 4.11 16.19
C LYS A 26 3.84 4.09 14.79
N VAL A 27 2.91 5.01 14.55
CA VAL A 27 2.31 5.23 13.23
C VAL A 27 3.13 6.26 12.46
N VAL A 28 3.67 5.88 11.32
CA VAL A 28 4.43 6.77 10.42
C VAL A 28 3.64 6.96 9.13
N VAL A 29 3.38 8.21 8.78
CA VAL A 29 2.79 8.58 7.50
C VAL A 29 3.91 8.80 6.51
N VAL A 30 3.79 8.20 5.32
CA VAL A 30 4.72 8.42 4.21
C VAL A 30 3.99 9.10 3.04
N MET A 31 4.64 10.09 2.46
CA MET A 31 4.12 10.89 1.34
C MET A 31 5.07 10.80 0.15
N PRO A 32 4.82 9.94 -0.85
CA PRO A 32 5.55 9.97 -2.10
C PRO A 32 5.15 11.22 -2.88
N ALA A 33 6.08 12.14 -3.09
CA ALA A 33 5.84 13.44 -3.70
C ALA A 33 6.53 13.58 -5.06
N TYR A 34 5.82 14.19 -6.01
CA TYR A 34 6.36 14.68 -7.26
C TYR A 34 5.52 15.88 -7.72
N ASN A 35 6.12 17.08 -7.73
CA ASN A 35 5.45 18.34 -8.07
C ASN A 35 4.15 18.56 -7.27
N ALA A 36 4.22 18.39 -5.96
CA ALA A 36 3.10 18.48 -5.03
C ALA A 36 3.03 19.83 -4.26
N GLY A 37 3.79 20.84 -4.67
CA GLY A 37 3.91 22.11 -3.95
C GLY A 37 2.60 22.85 -3.73
N LYS A 38 1.56 22.61 -4.55
CA LYS A 38 0.24 23.21 -4.41
C LYS A 38 -0.65 22.56 -3.35
N THR A 39 -0.41 21.29 -3.04
CA THR A 39 -1.34 20.47 -2.26
C THR A 39 -0.72 19.87 -0.99
N LEU A 40 0.60 19.75 -0.93
CA LEU A 40 1.34 19.16 0.17
C LEU A 40 1.00 19.79 1.52
N GLN A 41 1.01 21.12 1.63
CA GLN A 41 0.73 21.82 2.88
C GLN A 41 -0.66 21.47 3.40
N ARG A 42 -1.66 21.59 2.56
CA ARG A 42 -3.04 21.28 2.92
C ARG A 42 -3.22 19.83 3.33
N THR A 43 -2.62 18.89 2.57
CA THR A 43 -2.65 17.46 2.91
C THR A 43 -2.05 17.21 4.28
N TYR A 44 -0.91 17.83 4.58
CA TYR A 44 -0.25 17.70 5.88
C TYR A 44 -1.02 18.34 7.03
N GLU A 45 -1.58 19.55 6.85
CA GLU A 45 -2.31 20.28 7.89
C GLU A 45 -3.59 19.58 8.32
N GLU A 46 -4.24 18.85 7.42
CA GLU A 46 -5.46 18.09 7.70
C GLU A 46 -5.19 16.68 8.29
N LEU A 47 -3.94 16.24 8.41
CA LEU A 47 -3.62 14.98 9.11
C LEU A 47 -3.89 15.11 10.63
N PRO A 48 -4.57 14.13 11.26
CA PRO A 48 -4.80 14.10 12.70
C PRO A 48 -3.50 13.80 13.46
N ARG A 49 -2.93 14.85 14.08
CA ARG A 49 -1.60 14.81 14.73
C ARG A 49 -1.53 13.87 15.92
N ASP A 50 -2.65 13.64 16.60
CA ASP A 50 -2.76 12.73 17.74
C ASP A 50 -2.75 11.25 17.34
N ARG A 51 -2.86 10.97 16.04
CA ARG A 51 -2.94 9.59 15.48
C ARG A 51 -1.69 9.14 14.75
N MET A 52 -0.68 9.98 14.68
CA MET A 52 0.59 9.67 14.01
C MET A 52 1.77 10.17 14.83
N SER A 53 2.92 9.53 14.65
CA SER A 53 4.16 9.89 15.34
C SER A 53 5.10 10.73 14.47
N GLN A 54 5.02 10.58 13.14
CA GLN A 54 5.99 11.15 12.21
C GLN A 54 5.41 11.20 10.79
N VAL A 55 5.83 12.20 10.00
CA VAL A 55 5.55 12.28 8.56
C VAL A 55 6.88 12.30 7.81
N ILE A 56 7.02 11.41 6.84
CA ILE A 56 8.17 11.32 5.94
C ILE A 56 7.71 11.68 4.53
N VAL A 57 8.37 12.63 3.89
CA VAL A 57 8.18 12.97 2.48
C VAL A 57 9.35 12.43 1.68
N VAL A 58 9.05 11.67 0.63
CA VAL A 58 10.07 11.27 -0.34
C VAL A 58 9.75 11.96 -1.66
N ASP A 59 10.63 12.84 -2.08
CA ASP A 59 10.49 13.64 -3.29
C ASP A 59 11.21 12.99 -4.46
N ASP A 60 10.49 12.74 -5.55
CA ASP A 60 11.02 12.09 -6.75
C ASP A 60 11.55 13.09 -7.78
N ALA A 61 12.47 13.96 -7.33
CA ALA A 61 13.08 15.03 -8.11
C ALA A 61 12.07 16.06 -8.65
N SER A 62 11.25 16.61 -7.77
CA SER A 62 10.33 17.71 -8.12
C SER A 62 11.06 18.93 -8.66
N THR A 63 10.44 19.61 -9.60
CA THR A 63 10.95 20.84 -10.19
C THR A 63 10.27 22.10 -9.64
N ASP A 64 9.23 21.93 -8.85
CA ASP A 64 8.50 23.00 -8.16
C ASP A 64 9.02 23.23 -6.72
N ASN A 65 8.27 23.94 -5.89
CA ASN A 65 8.65 24.26 -4.52
C ASN A 65 8.37 23.14 -3.50
N THR A 66 8.04 21.90 -3.93
CA THR A 66 7.66 20.77 -3.03
C THR A 66 8.67 20.56 -1.90
N VAL A 67 9.96 20.41 -2.24
CA VAL A 67 11.02 20.16 -1.25
C VAL A 67 11.20 21.31 -0.27
N ALA A 68 11.20 22.56 -0.78
CA ALA A 68 11.34 23.74 0.05
C ALA A 68 10.17 23.84 1.06
N LEU A 69 8.95 23.63 0.59
CA LEU A 69 7.74 23.65 1.40
C LEU A 69 7.75 22.54 2.45
N ALA A 70 8.11 21.30 2.09
CA ALA A 70 8.19 20.20 3.04
C ALA A 70 9.18 20.47 4.18
N ARG A 71 10.35 21.04 3.86
CA ARG A 71 11.35 21.46 4.88
C ARG A 71 10.83 22.60 5.75
N GLN A 72 10.16 23.58 5.17
CA GLN A 72 9.54 24.70 5.92
C GLN A 72 8.48 24.20 6.91
N LEU A 73 7.73 23.16 6.55
CA LEU A 73 6.74 22.50 7.42
C LEU A 73 7.39 21.62 8.51
N GLY A 74 8.72 21.51 8.55
CA GLY A 74 9.45 20.69 9.51
C GLY A 74 9.32 19.18 9.31
N LEU A 75 9.06 18.73 8.07
CA LEU A 75 8.90 17.32 7.73
C LEU A 75 10.27 16.66 7.49
N ASP A 76 10.32 15.34 7.71
CA ASP A 76 11.48 14.54 7.31
C ASP A 76 11.45 14.35 5.79
N VAL A 77 12.43 14.93 5.09
CA VAL A 77 12.45 14.99 3.63
C VAL A 77 13.63 14.22 3.06
N PHE A 78 13.34 13.24 2.21
CA PHE A 78 14.30 12.53 1.38
C PHE A 78 14.09 12.93 -0.08
N VAL A 79 15.15 13.13 -0.83
CA VAL A 79 15.08 13.63 -2.21
C VAL A 79 15.87 12.71 -3.12
N HIS A 80 15.24 12.23 -4.18
CA HIS A 80 15.90 11.47 -5.24
C HIS A 80 16.70 12.42 -6.14
N ASP A 81 17.82 11.96 -6.67
CA ASP A 81 18.66 12.73 -7.61
C ASP A 81 18.03 12.88 -9.01
N LYS A 82 17.08 12.00 -9.34
CA LYS A 82 16.24 12.05 -10.55
C LYS A 82 14.91 11.38 -10.30
N ASN A 83 13.95 11.56 -11.21
CA ASN A 83 12.66 10.85 -11.14
C ASN A 83 12.89 9.37 -11.47
N TYR A 84 12.66 8.51 -10.49
CA TYR A 84 12.75 7.06 -10.60
C TYR A 84 11.39 6.39 -10.83
N GLY A 85 10.31 7.13 -10.64
CA GLY A 85 8.95 6.66 -10.85
C GLY A 85 8.19 6.30 -9.58
N TYR A 86 6.91 6.08 -9.77
CA TYR A 86 5.91 5.90 -8.72
C TYR A 86 6.26 4.79 -7.72
N GLY A 87 6.60 3.60 -8.23
CA GLY A 87 6.95 2.45 -7.38
C GLY A 87 8.29 2.63 -6.67
N ALA A 88 9.29 3.22 -7.35
CA ALA A 88 10.59 3.50 -6.73
C ALA A 88 10.46 4.47 -5.57
N ASN A 89 9.63 5.52 -5.71
CA ASN A 89 9.36 6.46 -4.64
C ASN A 89 8.72 5.77 -3.42
N GLN A 90 7.73 4.90 -3.65
CA GLN A 90 7.13 4.13 -2.56
C GLN A 90 8.11 3.19 -1.86
N LYS A 91 9.03 2.55 -2.61
CA LYS A 91 10.08 1.71 -2.02
C LYS A 91 10.92 2.51 -1.02
N THR A 92 11.34 3.71 -1.40
CA THR A 92 12.10 4.61 -0.51
C THR A 92 11.24 5.01 0.71
N CYS A 93 9.97 5.36 0.52
CA CYS A 93 9.02 5.64 1.59
C CYS A 93 8.97 4.50 2.63
N TYR A 94 8.83 3.26 2.19
CA TYR A 94 8.74 2.12 3.10
C TYR A 94 10.05 1.82 3.81
N ILE A 95 11.20 1.96 3.11
CA ILE A 95 12.53 1.79 3.72
C ILE A 95 12.72 2.81 4.84
N GLU A 96 12.46 4.08 4.57
CA GLU A 96 12.68 5.15 5.55
C GLU A 96 11.71 5.05 6.73
N ALA A 97 10.45 4.64 6.50
CA ALA A 97 9.52 4.34 7.58
C ALA A 97 9.99 3.18 8.47
N LEU A 98 10.51 2.09 7.87
CA LEU A 98 11.08 0.97 8.63
C LEU A 98 12.32 1.39 9.43
N ARG A 99 13.19 2.21 8.85
CA ARG A 99 14.37 2.79 9.54
C ARG A 99 13.96 3.69 10.70
N ALA A 100 12.91 4.47 10.52
CA ALA A 100 12.32 5.29 11.56
C ALA A 100 11.66 4.47 12.70
N GLY A 101 11.59 3.15 12.57
CA GLY A 101 11.02 2.27 13.59
C GLY A 101 9.49 2.22 13.58
N ALA A 102 8.83 2.46 12.45
CA ALA A 102 7.38 2.37 12.32
C ALA A 102 6.86 0.98 12.72
N ASP A 103 5.77 0.92 13.47
CA ASP A 103 4.97 -0.28 13.70
C ASP A 103 3.85 -0.40 12.65
N VAL A 104 3.30 0.75 12.25
CA VAL A 104 2.31 0.90 11.17
C VAL A 104 2.78 1.99 10.23
N VAL A 105 2.71 1.73 8.93
CA VAL A 105 3.03 2.71 7.87
C VAL A 105 1.76 3.03 7.11
N VAL A 106 1.48 4.32 6.97
CA VAL A 106 0.32 4.81 6.21
C VAL A 106 0.80 5.62 5.03
N MET A 107 0.46 5.19 3.83
CA MET A 107 0.74 5.95 2.61
C MET A 107 -0.39 6.93 2.33
N VAL A 108 -0.04 8.21 2.24
CA VAL A 108 -0.94 9.31 1.87
C VAL A 108 -0.28 10.10 0.74
N HIS A 109 -0.91 10.13 -0.43
CA HIS A 109 -0.41 10.95 -1.53
C HIS A 109 -0.65 12.44 -1.23
N PRO A 110 0.37 13.31 -1.41
CA PRO A 110 0.24 14.74 -1.11
C PRO A 110 -0.53 15.53 -2.18
N ASP A 111 -1.24 14.84 -3.08
CA ASP A 111 -2.07 15.42 -4.14
C ASP A 111 -3.48 15.80 -3.68
N TYR A 112 -3.81 15.58 -2.40
CA TYR A 112 -5.08 15.90 -1.77
C TYR A 112 -6.32 15.21 -2.38
N GLN A 113 -6.14 14.14 -3.18
CA GLN A 113 -7.25 13.35 -3.71
C GLN A 113 -8.02 12.64 -2.61
N TYR A 114 -7.29 12.05 -1.66
CA TYR A 114 -7.86 11.37 -0.49
C TYR A 114 -7.96 12.32 0.68
N ASP A 115 -8.97 12.12 1.53
CA ASP A 115 -9.14 12.91 2.75
C ASP A 115 -8.14 12.45 3.82
N PRO A 116 -7.14 13.29 4.19
CA PRO A 116 -6.12 12.90 5.18
C PRO A 116 -6.71 12.64 6.57
N ARG A 117 -7.88 13.24 6.87
CA ARG A 117 -8.57 13.10 8.16
C ARG A 117 -9.06 11.67 8.43
N LEU A 118 -9.15 10.83 7.38
CA LEU A 118 -9.52 9.42 7.49
C LEU A 118 -8.34 8.51 7.91
N LEU A 119 -7.22 9.08 8.31
CA LEU A 119 -6.08 8.30 8.84
C LEU A 119 -6.49 7.36 9.99
N PRO A 120 -7.32 7.76 10.97
CA PRO A 120 -7.76 6.86 12.04
C PRO A 120 -8.47 5.61 11.50
N GLU A 121 -9.38 5.77 10.54
CA GLU A 121 -10.12 4.67 9.92
C GLU A 121 -9.21 3.74 9.12
N MET A 122 -8.10 4.27 8.60
CA MET A 122 -7.09 3.48 7.86
C MET A 122 -6.18 2.67 8.79
N VAL A 123 -5.99 3.08 10.03
CA VAL A 123 -5.11 2.37 10.98
C VAL A 123 -5.88 1.49 11.96
N GLU A 124 -7.12 1.81 12.28
CA GLU A 124 -7.91 1.14 13.32
C GLU A 124 -8.02 -0.38 13.11
N PRO A 125 -8.28 -0.94 11.90
CA PRO A 125 -8.32 -2.38 11.71
C PRO A 125 -6.99 -3.08 12.01
N ILE A 126 -5.87 -2.39 11.75
CA ILE A 126 -4.52 -2.89 12.08
C ILE A 126 -4.32 -2.87 13.60
N LEU A 127 -4.68 -1.75 14.25
CA LEU A 127 -4.52 -1.60 15.70
C LEU A 127 -5.35 -2.60 16.50
N ARG A 128 -6.52 -2.98 15.98
CA ARG A 128 -7.36 -4.05 16.55
C ARG A 128 -6.87 -5.46 16.23
N GLY A 129 -5.85 -5.59 15.38
CA GLY A 129 -5.36 -6.89 14.93
C GLY A 129 -6.33 -7.62 13.99
N GLU A 130 -7.24 -6.91 13.35
CA GLU A 130 -8.22 -7.47 12.40
C GLU A 130 -7.63 -7.61 10.99
N ALA A 131 -6.69 -6.74 10.63
CA ALA A 131 -6.03 -6.71 9.33
C ALA A 131 -4.52 -6.49 9.46
N ASP A 132 -3.78 -6.89 8.44
CA ASP A 132 -2.36 -6.62 8.28
C ASP A 132 -2.12 -5.50 7.23
N ILE A 133 -3.09 -5.33 6.32
CA ILE A 133 -3.15 -4.28 5.30
C ILE A 133 -4.56 -3.69 5.27
N VAL A 134 -4.66 -2.37 5.11
CA VAL A 134 -5.94 -1.68 4.88
C VAL A 134 -5.85 -0.87 3.59
N LEU A 135 -6.82 -1.05 2.70
CA LEU A 135 -6.98 -0.31 1.45
C LEU A 135 -8.13 0.68 1.57
N GLY A 136 -7.89 1.94 1.19
CA GLY A 136 -8.94 2.94 1.12
C GLY A 136 -9.74 2.81 -0.18
N SER A 137 -10.95 2.26 -0.13
CA SER A 137 -11.75 2.01 -1.32
C SER A 137 -12.68 3.18 -1.66
N ARG A 138 -12.51 3.72 -2.87
CA ARG A 138 -13.39 4.72 -3.48
C ARG A 138 -14.74 4.11 -3.86
N LEU A 139 -14.72 2.88 -4.37
CA LEU A 139 -15.92 2.19 -4.83
C LEU A 139 -16.81 1.76 -3.67
N LYS A 140 -16.24 1.41 -2.52
CA LYS A 140 -16.99 1.12 -1.29
C LYS A 140 -17.62 2.38 -0.70
N ALA A 141 -16.93 3.53 -0.77
CA ALA A 141 -17.43 4.81 -0.31
C ALA A 141 -18.64 5.29 -1.11
N HIS A 142 -18.61 5.09 -2.41
CA HIS A 142 -19.60 5.66 -3.34
C HIS A 142 -20.64 4.66 -3.87
N ARG A 143 -20.85 3.55 -3.24
CA ARG A 143 -21.83 2.49 -3.59
C ARG A 143 -22.18 2.41 -5.10
N GLY A 144 -21.66 1.42 -5.79
CA GLY A 144 -21.98 1.18 -7.22
C GLY A 144 -21.42 2.25 -8.16
N THR A 145 -22.28 2.93 -8.92
CA THR A 145 -21.88 3.97 -9.89
C THR A 145 -21.63 5.34 -9.25
N GLY A 146 -21.75 5.48 -7.93
CA GLY A 146 -21.54 6.75 -7.23
C GLY A 146 -20.16 7.36 -7.43
N ALA A 147 -19.13 6.54 -7.67
CA ALA A 147 -17.79 7.03 -8.01
C ALA A 147 -17.77 7.80 -9.34
N VAL A 148 -18.58 7.40 -10.33
CA VAL A 148 -18.75 8.12 -11.60
C VAL A 148 -19.45 9.46 -11.36
N ALA A 149 -20.50 9.47 -10.54
CA ALA A 149 -21.18 10.71 -10.15
C ALA A 149 -20.26 11.66 -9.37
N ALA A 150 -19.29 11.13 -8.63
CA ALA A 150 -18.27 11.90 -7.93
C ALA A 150 -17.12 12.41 -8.84
N GLY A 151 -17.16 12.10 -10.16
CA GLY A 151 -16.19 12.60 -11.14
C GLY A 151 -15.24 11.57 -11.76
N MET A 152 -15.34 10.28 -11.37
CA MET A 152 -14.54 9.23 -12.02
C MET A 152 -15.02 9.03 -13.46
N PRO A 153 -14.16 9.07 -14.49
CA PRO A 153 -14.56 8.72 -15.85
C PRO A 153 -15.16 7.31 -15.90
N TRP A 154 -16.30 7.15 -16.60
CA TRP A 154 -17.01 5.88 -16.67
C TRP A 154 -16.16 4.71 -17.16
N TRP A 155 -15.26 4.95 -18.10
CA TRP A 155 -14.35 3.92 -18.63
C TRP A 155 -13.31 3.49 -17.58
N LYS A 156 -12.82 4.42 -16.73
CA LYS A 156 -11.94 4.10 -15.59
C LYS A 156 -12.68 3.25 -14.57
N TRP A 157 -13.94 3.59 -14.30
CA TRP A 157 -14.78 2.79 -13.41
C TRP A 157 -14.99 1.37 -13.96
N ALA A 158 -15.33 1.23 -15.25
CA ALA A 158 -15.54 -0.07 -15.87
C ALA A 158 -14.26 -0.92 -15.87
N ALA A 159 -13.12 -0.32 -16.25
CA ALA A 159 -11.81 -0.99 -16.21
C ALA A 159 -11.43 -1.42 -14.79
N ASN A 160 -11.61 -0.54 -13.80
CA ASN A 160 -11.36 -0.85 -12.39
C ASN A 160 -12.22 -2.04 -11.93
N ARG A 161 -13.52 -2.05 -12.22
CA ARG A 161 -14.43 -3.15 -11.87
C ARG A 161 -14.02 -4.47 -12.51
N PHE A 162 -13.66 -4.44 -13.80
CA PHE A 162 -13.20 -5.61 -14.52
C PHE A 162 -11.89 -6.17 -13.90
N LEU A 163 -10.88 -5.34 -13.73
CA LEU A 163 -9.59 -5.75 -13.17
C LEU A 163 -9.74 -6.25 -11.73
N THR A 164 -10.51 -5.54 -10.89
CA THR A 164 -10.84 -6.00 -9.53
C THR A 164 -11.50 -7.37 -9.52
N GLY A 165 -12.40 -7.65 -10.48
CA GLY A 165 -13.02 -8.98 -10.62
C GLY A 165 -12.00 -10.07 -10.93
N VAL A 166 -11.05 -9.79 -11.84
CA VAL A 166 -9.97 -10.72 -12.21
C VAL A 166 -9.04 -10.96 -11.02
N GLU A 167 -8.65 -9.90 -10.31
CA GLU A 167 -7.78 -9.98 -9.13
C GLU A 167 -8.47 -10.75 -7.98
N ASN A 168 -9.75 -10.47 -7.70
CA ASN A 168 -10.53 -11.23 -6.71
C ASN A 168 -10.58 -12.73 -7.03
N ALA A 169 -10.82 -13.09 -8.29
CA ALA A 169 -10.86 -14.49 -8.72
C ALA A 169 -9.49 -15.18 -8.57
N ALA A 170 -8.40 -14.48 -8.88
CA ALA A 170 -7.06 -15.02 -8.82
C ALA A 170 -6.54 -15.14 -7.38
N PHE A 171 -6.80 -14.13 -6.56
CA PHE A 171 -6.27 -14.02 -5.20
C PHE A 171 -7.19 -14.68 -4.15
N GLY A 172 -8.43 -15.00 -4.50
CA GLY A 172 -9.41 -15.56 -3.57
C GLY A 172 -9.91 -14.54 -2.55
N LEU A 173 -9.95 -13.26 -2.93
CA LEU A 173 -10.43 -12.15 -2.11
C LEU A 173 -11.77 -11.61 -2.62
N HIS A 174 -12.41 -10.76 -1.81
CA HIS A 174 -13.69 -10.11 -2.12
C HIS A 174 -13.60 -8.60 -1.91
N LEU A 175 -12.53 -7.98 -2.41
CA LEU A 175 -12.34 -6.54 -2.32
C LEU A 175 -13.20 -5.80 -3.34
N SER A 176 -13.63 -4.60 -3.00
CA SER A 176 -14.37 -3.73 -3.91
C SER A 176 -13.45 -2.99 -4.87
N GLU A 177 -12.19 -2.76 -4.47
CA GLU A 177 -11.18 -2.05 -5.26
C GLU A 177 -9.76 -2.41 -4.82
N TYR A 178 -8.84 -2.60 -5.80
CA TYR A 178 -7.40 -2.76 -5.58
C TYR A 178 -6.61 -1.48 -5.93
N HIS A 179 -7.16 -0.64 -6.82
CA HIS A 179 -6.45 0.44 -7.51
C HIS A 179 -6.56 1.77 -6.76
N THR A 180 -6.14 1.77 -5.51
CA THR A 180 -6.18 2.92 -4.60
C THR A 180 -4.78 3.25 -4.08
N GLY A 181 -4.49 4.53 -3.87
CA GLY A 181 -3.21 5.00 -3.32
C GLY A 181 -3.23 5.21 -1.80
N TYR A 182 -4.39 5.22 -1.15
CA TYR A 182 -4.47 5.35 0.31
C TYR A 182 -4.40 3.96 0.95
N ARG A 183 -3.31 3.66 1.64
CA ARG A 183 -3.02 2.31 2.13
C ARG A 183 -2.32 2.35 3.46
N SER A 184 -2.57 1.34 4.30
CA SER A 184 -1.86 1.15 5.56
C SER A 184 -1.31 -0.28 5.65
N TYR A 185 -0.14 -0.41 6.26
CA TYR A 185 0.58 -1.67 6.38
C TYR A 185 1.14 -1.84 7.78
N THR A 186 1.11 -3.07 8.30
CA THR A 186 1.92 -3.40 9.47
C THR A 186 3.41 -3.47 9.06
N ARG A 187 4.31 -3.21 10.03
CA ARG A 187 5.75 -3.45 9.87
C ARG A 187 6.04 -4.85 9.34
N ARG A 188 5.35 -5.85 9.86
CA ARG A 188 5.51 -7.26 9.47
C ARG A 188 5.29 -7.48 7.98
N VAL A 189 4.28 -6.84 7.38
CA VAL A 189 4.01 -6.91 5.94
C VAL A 189 5.19 -6.39 5.15
N LEU A 190 5.69 -5.20 5.51
CA LEU A 190 6.80 -4.54 4.82
C LEU A 190 8.11 -5.33 4.95
N GLU A 191 8.35 -5.99 6.07
CA GLU A 191 9.53 -6.82 6.28
C GLU A 191 9.46 -8.20 5.60
N SER A 192 8.24 -8.71 5.34
CA SER A 192 8.03 -10.05 4.77
C SER A 192 7.91 -10.05 3.24
N CYS A 193 7.37 -8.97 2.66
CA CYS A 193 7.20 -8.85 1.22
C CYS A 193 8.47 -8.36 0.54
N HIS A 194 8.84 -8.99 -0.58
CA HIS A 194 10.00 -8.60 -1.39
C HIS A 194 9.72 -7.37 -2.27
N PHE A 195 9.19 -6.30 -1.71
CA PHE A 195 8.75 -5.15 -2.49
C PHE A 195 9.88 -4.48 -3.29
N GLN A 196 11.14 -4.70 -2.91
CA GLN A 196 12.31 -4.26 -3.68
C GLN A 196 12.38 -4.87 -5.09
N MET A 197 11.82 -6.09 -5.28
CA MET A 197 11.78 -6.77 -6.56
C MET A 197 10.64 -6.30 -7.48
N ASN A 198 9.73 -5.47 -6.97
CA ASN A 198 8.60 -4.97 -7.71
C ASN A 198 9.02 -3.89 -8.71
N SER A 199 8.16 -3.63 -9.68
CA SER A 199 8.32 -2.58 -10.69
C SER A 199 8.50 -1.19 -10.04
N ASP A 200 9.21 -0.30 -10.71
CA ASP A 200 9.28 1.12 -10.32
C ASP A 200 8.09 1.94 -10.86
N GLY A 201 7.22 1.33 -11.65
CA GLY A 201 6.01 1.95 -12.22
C GLY A 201 4.75 1.75 -11.37
N PHE A 202 3.60 2.07 -11.97
CA PHE A 202 2.29 2.02 -11.30
C PHE A 202 1.83 0.62 -10.88
N VAL A 203 2.29 -0.44 -11.54
CA VAL A 203 1.93 -1.82 -11.19
C VAL A 203 2.53 -2.28 -9.85
N PHE A 204 3.47 -1.52 -9.29
CA PHE A 204 4.08 -1.77 -7.98
C PHE A 204 3.05 -2.17 -6.92
N ASP A 205 1.97 -1.43 -6.85
CA ASP A 205 0.91 -1.60 -5.84
C ASP A 205 0.25 -2.99 -5.93
N GLN A 206 -0.04 -3.45 -7.13
CA GLN A 206 -0.65 -4.76 -7.35
C GLN A 206 0.34 -5.89 -7.14
N GLU A 207 1.61 -5.68 -7.51
CA GLU A 207 2.69 -6.64 -7.22
C GLU A 207 2.85 -6.81 -5.71
N PHE A 208 2.76 -5.70 -4.95
CA PHE A 208 2.83 -5.73 -3.50
C PHE A 208 1.64 -6.52 -2.90
N ILE A 209 0.41 -6.26 -3.37
CA ILE A 209 -0.78 -7.00 -2.92
C ILE A 209 -0.66 -8.49 -3.25
N ALA A 210 -0.19 -8.85 -4.46
CA ALA A 210 0.01 -10.24 -4.84
C ALA A 210 1.03 -10.95 -3.91
N GLN A 211 2.10 -10.26 -3.52
CA GLN A 211 3.07 -10.77 -2.52
C GLN A 211 2.41 -10.95 -1.15
N ALA A 212 1.62 -9.98 -0.71
CA ALA A 212 0.92 -10.05 0.57
C ALA A 212 -0.09 -11.21 0.61
N VAL A 213 -0.80 -11.45 -0.49
CA VAL A 213 -1.72 -12.60 -0.65
C VAL A 213 -0.93 -13.93 -0.62
N ALA A 214 0.20 -14.01 -1.34
CA ALA A 214 1.07 -15.18 -1.31
C ALA A 214 1.63 -15.48 0.10
N ALA A 215 1.79 -14.44 0.91
CA ALA A 215 2.22 -14.51 2.31
C ALA A 215 1.06 -14.69 3.32
N GLU A 216 -0.17 -14.86 2.82
CA GLU A 216 -1.39 -15.07 3.62
C GLU A 216 -1.70 -13.92 4.61
N PHE A 217 -1.32 -12.67 4.28
CA PHE A 217 -1.68 -11.51 5.06
C PHE A 217 -3.16 -11.14 4.88
N ARG A 218 -3.76 -10.66 5.97
CA ARG A 218 -5.17 -10.25 5.99
C ARG A 218 -5.31 -8.84 5.43
N ILE A 219 -6.16 -8.67 4.44
CA ILE A 219 -6.42 -7.39 3.76
C ILE A 219 -7.85 -6.97 4.05
N ALA A 220 -8.01 -5.76 4.56
CA ALA A 220 -9.31 -5.12 4.79
C ALA A 220 -9.47 -3.88 3.90
N GLU A 221 -10.70 -3.40 3.79
CA GLU A 221 -11.04 -2.17 3.07
C GLU A 221 -11.78 -1.20 3.99
N THR A 222 -11.38 0.07 3.91
CA THR A 222 -12.07 1.20 4.51
C THR A 222 -12.69 2.07 3.42
N PRO A 223 -13.97 2.50 3.53
CA PRO A 223 -14.56 3.45 2.59
C PRO A 223 -13.84 4.79 2.63
N VAL A 224 -13.24 5.23 1.53
CA VAL A 224 -12.54 6.51 1.44
C VAL A 224 -13.07 7.28 0.22
N PRO A 225 -13.87 8.34 0.41
CA PRO A 225 -14.29 9.19 -0.68
C PRO A 225 -13.09 9.92 -1.29
N VAL A 226 -13.11 10.09 -2.60
CA VAL A 226 -12.05 10.76 -3.35
C VAL A 226 -12.57 12.05 -3.96
N ARG A 227 -11.69 13.05 -4.01
CA ARG A 227 -11.94 14.33 -4.65
C ARG A 227 -11.30 14.34 -6.03
N TYR A 228 -12.08 14.65 -7.06
CA TYR A 228 -11.57 14.84 -8.43
C TYR A 228 -11.50 16.33 -8.73
N PHE A 229 -10.32 16.83 -9.00
CA PHE A 229 -10.09 18.23 -9.39
C PHE A 229 -8.91 18.30 -10.39
N PRO A 230 -8.75 19.39 -11.16
CA PRO A 230 -7.81 19.46 -12.27
C PRO A 230 -6.34 19.21 -11.89
N GLU A 231 -5.92 19.59 -10.69
CA GLU A 231 -4.55 19.43 -10.19
C GLU A 231 -4.27 18.02 -9.66
N ALA A 232 -5.32 17.19 -9.52
CA ALA A 232 -5.19 15.83 -9.02
C ALA A 232 -4.46 14.95 -10.04
N SER A 233 -3.48 14.19 -9.58
CA SER A 233 -2.73 13.24 -10.41
C SER A 233 -3.66 12.18 -11.00
N SER A 234 -3.65 12.02 -12.33
CA SER A 234 -4.49 11.02 -13.01
C SER A 234 -3.78 10.48 -14.24
N ALA A 235 -3.58 9.15 -14.28
CA ALA A 235 -3.05 8.49 -15.46
C ALA A 235 -3.92 8.77 -16.70
N ASN A 236 -3.28 9.04 -17.83
CA ASN A 236 -3.97 9.17 -19.11
C ASN A 236 -4.49 7.82 -19.61
N PHE A 237 -5.25 7.83 -20.72
CA PHE A 237 -5.87 6.59 -21.25
C PHE A 237 -4.82 5.54 -21.65
N ARG A 238 -3.73 5.95 -22.32
CA ARG A 238 -2.65 5.05 -22.74
C ARG A 238 -1.98 4.38 -21.54
N ASP A 239 -1.62 5.17 -20.53
CA ASP A 239 -0.99 4.64 -19.31
C ASP A 239 -1.93 3.71 -18.54
N SER A 240 -3.23 4.02 -18.55
CA SER A 240 -4.26 3.15 -17.96
C SER A 240 -4.38 1.80 -18.70
N CYS A 241 -4.25 1.78 -20.02
CA CYS A 241 -4.23 0.53 -20.80
C CYS A 241 -2.96 -0.29 -20.50
N VAL A 242 -1.79 0.34 -20.51
CA VAL A 242 -0.51 -0.33 -20.17
C VAL A 242 -0.59 -0.93 -18.77
N TYR A 243 -1.07 -0.16 -17.82
CA TYR A 243 -1.29 -0.61 -16.45
C TYR A 243 -2.23 -1.82 -16.36
N GLY A 244 -3.35 -1.78 -17.08
CA GLY A 244 -4.28 -2.93 -17.14
C GLY A 244 -3.63 -4.21 -17.65
N PHE A 245 -2.84 -4.14 -18.73
CA PHE A 245 -2.09 -5.29 -19.26
C PHE A 245 -1.03 -5.78 -18.26
N GLN A 246 -0.36 -4.89 -17.56
CA GLN A 246 0.61 -5.26 -16.52
C GLN A 246 -0.05 -6.03 -15.38
N ILE A 247 -1.27 -5.64 -14.96
CA ILE A 247 -2.06 -6.37 -13.96
C ILE A 247 -2.41 -7.77 -14.44
N LEU A 248 -2.91 -7.90 -15.68
CA LEU A 248 -3.24 -9.23 -16.24
C LEU A 248 -2.00 -10.13 -16.33
N ALA A 249 -0.85 -9.59 -16.72
CA ALA A 249 0.42 -10.32 -16.74
C ALA A 249 0.88 -10.72 -15.32
N LEU A 250 0.70 -9.83 -14.33
CA LEU A 250 0.96 -10.11 -12.93
C LEU A 250 0.09 -11.26 -12.42
N VAL A 251 -1.21 -11.20 -12.66
CA VAL A 251 -2.17 -12.24 -12.27
C VAL A 251 -1.79 -13.59 -12.89
N ALA A 252 -1.47 -13.61 -14.18
CA ALA A 252 -1.02 -14.83 -14.85
C ALA A 252 0.26 -15.40 -14.19
N ARG A 253 1.26 -14.55 -13.92
CA ARG A 253 2.51 -14.92 -13.24
C ARG A 253 2.25 -15.46 -11.82
N TYR A 254 1.35 -14.82 -11.07
CA TYR A 254 0.94 -15.28 -9.74
C TYR A 254 0.28 -16.65 -9.79
N LEU A 255 -0.67 -16.89 -10.70
CA LEU A 255 -1.36 -18.17 -10.86
C LEU A 255 -0.38 -19.30 -11.27
N LEU A 256 0.54 -19.03 -12.22
CA LEU A 256 1.57 -19.99 -12.61
C LEU A 256 2.48 -20.35 -11.43
N HIS A 257 2.85 -19.39 -10.59
CA HIS A 257 3.61 -19.63 -9.37
C HIS A 257 2.81 -20.48 -8.37
N ARG A 258 1.56 -20.12 -8.11
CA ARG A 258 0.66 -20.83 -7.18
C ARG A 258 0.41 -22.27 -7.60
N LEU A 259 0.28 -22.52 -8.90
CA LEU A 259 0.15 -23.86 -9.49
C LEU A 259 1.50 -24.63 -9.56
N ARG A 260 2.59 -24.01 -9.10
CA ARG A 260 3.97 -24.56 -9.16
C ARG A 260 4.47 -24.88 -10.57
N LEU A 261 3.86 -24.30 -11.61
CA LEU A 261 4.26 -24.45 -13.00
C LEU A 261 5.50 -23.60 -13.33
N VAL A 262 5.53 -22.35 -12.85
CA VAL A 262 6.66 -21.42 -13.04
C VAL A 262 6.94 -20.73 -11.69
N PRO A 263 7.93 -21.22 -10.91
CA PRO A 263 8.30 -20.59 -9.66
C PRO A 263 8.80 -19.15 -9.86
N SER A 264 8.32 -18.22 -9.03
CA SER A 264 8.76 -16.81 -9.05
C SER A 264 9.26 -16.41 -7.66
N GLN A 265 10.47 -15.89 -7.60
CA GLN A 265 11.08 -15.38 -6.35
C GLN A 265 10.29 -14.21 -5.75
N GLN A 266 9.57 -13.47 -6.58
CA GLN A 266 8.74 -12.34 -6.15
C GLN A 266 7.66 -12.77 -5.14
N PHE A 267 7.13 -13.99 -5.25
CA PHE A 267 6.04 -14.50 -4.39
C PHE A 267 6.53 -15.46 -3.29
N VAL A 268 7.84 -15.60 -3.13
CA VAL A 268 8.41 -16.41 -2.04
C VAL A 268 8.39 -15.60 -0.76
N VAL A 269 7.83 -16.14 0.30
CA VAL A 269 7.79 -15.48 1.61
C VAL A 269 9.13 -15.66 2.31
N HIS A 270 9.73 -14.57 2.77
CA HIS A 270 10.89 -14.64 3.64
C HIS A 270 10.48 -15.16 5.03
N LYS A 271 10.79 -16.42 5.31
CA LYS A 271 10.79 -16.89 6.70
C LYS A 271 12.12 -16.47 7.33
N SER A 272 12.08 -15.66 8.37
CA SER A 272 13.28 -15.34 9.13
C SER A 272 13.94 -16.64 9.61
N ARG A 273 15.22 -16.83 9.23
CA ARG A 273 16.00 -18.02 9.64
C ARG A 273 16.56 -17.91 11.04
N TYR A 274 16.35 -16.76 11.71
CA TYR A 274 16.83 -16.50 13.07
C TYR A 274 15.80 -15.66 13.84
N LYS A 275 15.77 -15.84 15.14
CA LYS A 275 15.02 -14.99 16.07
C LYS A 275 16.05 -14.16 16.84
N ARG A 276 15.72 -12.92 17.19
CA ARG A 276 16.53 -12.13 18.13
C ARG A 276 16.49 -12.87 19.47
N ALA A 277 17.65 -13.18 20.04
CA ALA A 277 17.75 -13.61 21.42
C ALA A 277 17.27 -12.45 22.31
N GLU A 278 16.33 -12.73 23.21
CA GLU A 278 15.86 -11.78 24.21
C GLU A 278 16.88 -11.66 25.34
#